data_13f967eead82b5513eeb7a291d5602e3
#
_entry.id   13f967eead82b5513eeb7a291d5602e3
#
_cell.length_a   1.000
_cell.length_b   1.000
_cell.length_c   1.000
_cell.angle_alpha   90.00
_cell.angle_beta   90.00
_cell.angle_gamma   90.00
#
_symmetry.space_group_name_H-M   'P 1'
#
loop_
_entity.id
_entity.type
_entity.pdbx_description
1 polymer ?
#
loop_
_entity_poly.entity_id
_entity_poly.type
_entity_poly.pdbx_seq_one_letter_code
_entity_poly.pdbx_strand_id
1 'polypeptide(L)'
;MSMQHQETITRSISPKLSFNSSLVAEALLRRIVGELECGELVIETPAGNRLVFGGRRPGPQGKVTIHNWRCLWRLVSNWDVGFAEAYSAGEWSSPNLVALLKLACKNSAAVGPLKSLRAPRFWLRVRHAMNRNTRRGSRRNIAAHYDLGNEFYQQWLDPGMTYSAGLFSAMGQTLEQAQDAKLDRVLSLLDLAGGERVLEIGCGWGSLAERMLDRHGSNVTGVTLSTEQLAYADRRLRHKVLAGHCDLRLQDYRDVRGTFDRVVSIEMLEAVGEAYWPTYFEKLRELLRPGGVAVLQVITIDEARFEDYRRSPDFIQKYIFPGGMLPTTKIIERQTAAAGLQLVANEFFGAGYARTLEEWQLRFQNAWPTIEPLGFDERFKRTWEYYLAYCQAGFETGAINVGLYKVERAANM
;
A
#
# COMPACT_ATOMS: atom_id res chain seq x y z
N MET A 1 -25.59 43.03 -43.90
CA MET A 1 -24.24 42.49 -44.09
C MET A 1 -24.11 41.26 -43.22
N SER A 2 -24.21 40.13 -43.88
CA SER A 2 -24.20 38.79 -43.26
C SER A 2 -22.76 38.30 -43.16
N MET A 3 -22.29 37.90 -41.97
CA MET A 3 -21.07 37.10 -41.82
C MET A 3 -21.46 35.72 -41.30
N GLN A 4 -21.35 34.74 -42.19
CA GLN A 4 -21.42 33.30 -41.87
C GLN A 4 -20.15 32.90 -41.14
N HIS A 5 -20.28 32.31 -39.96
CA HIS A 5 -19.18 31.57 -39.30
C HIS A 5 -19.27 30.12 -39.77
N GLN A 6 -18.24 29.67 -40.48
CA GLN A 6 -17.98 28.26 -40.81
C GLN A 6 -17.47 27.56 -39.54
N GLU A 7 -18.26 26.62 -39.04
CA GLU A 7 -17.78 25.62 -38.04
C GLU A 7 -16.90 24.59 -38.76
N THR A 8 -15.63 24.60 -38.42
CA THR A 8 -14.68 23.58 -38.85
C THR A 8 -14.80 22.37 -37.91
N ILE A 9 -15.55 21.35 -38.36
CA ILE A 9 -15.63 20.05 -37.66
C ILE A 9 -14.29 19.33 -37.82
N THR A 10 -13.45 19.38 -36.79
CA THR A 10 -12.23 18.53 -36.68
C THR A 10 -12.68 17.11 -36.32
N ARG A 11 -12.85 16.25 -37.29
CA ARG A 11 -13.03 14.80 -37.10
C ARG A 11 -11.71 14.23 -36.55
N SER A 12 -11.71 13.87 -35.27
CA SER A 12 -10.70 13.01 -34.69
C SER A 12 -10.70 11.66 -35.38
N ILE A 13 -9.75 11.43 -36.27
CA ILE A 13 -9.51 10.13 -36.89
C ILE A 13 -8.77 9.26 -35.88
N SER A 14 -9.50 8.45 -35.10
CA SER A 14 -8.87 7.34 -34.39
C SER A 14 -8.41 6.31 -35.43
N PRO A 15 -7.12 5.92 -35.47
CA PRO A 15 -6.67 4.90 -36.43
C PRO A 15 -7.32 3.57 -36.05
N LYS A 16 -8.27 3.11 -36.86
CA LYS A 16 -8.74 1.72 -36.86
C LYS A 16 -7.56 0.87 -37.29
N LEU A 17 -6.91 0.19 -36.33
CA LEU A 17 -5.91 -0.82 -36.61
C LEU A 17 -6.53 -1.86 -37.56
N SER A 18 -5.86 -2.10 -38.69
CA SER A 18 -6.33 -3.02 -39.74
C SER A 18 -6.30 -4.48 -39.25
N PHE A 19 -7.00 -5.37 -39.94
CA PHE A 19 -7.10 -6.81 -39.64
C PHE A 19 -5.72 -7.49 -39.44
N ASN A 20 -4.68 -7.07 -40.16
CA ASN A 20 -3.29 -7.55 -40.00
C ASN A 20 -2.66 -7.16 -38.67
N SER A 21 -3.03 -6.02 -38.10
CA SER A 21 -2.50 -5.57 -36.80
C SER A 21 -3.08 -6.34 -35.60
N SER A 22 -4.29 -6.88 -35.73
CA SER A 22 -4.90 -7.73 -34.69
C SER A 22 -4.20 -9.08 -34.59
N LEU A 23 -3.88 -9.73 -35.70
CA LEU A 23 -3.14 -11.01 -35.71
C LEU A 23 -1.73 -10.88 -35.10
N VAL A 24 -1.03 -9.78 -35.43
CA VAL A 24 0.27 -9.49 -34.86
C VAL A 24 0.17 -9.26 -33.33
N ALA A 25 -0.85 -8.53 -32.89
CA ALA A 25 -1.09 -8.29 -31.47
C ALA A 25 -1.42 -9.58 -30.70
N GLU A 26 -2.22 -10.47 -31.27
CA GLU A 26 -2.53 -11.78 -30.71
C GLU A 26 -1.30 -12.71 -30.65
N ALA A 27 -0.47 -12.70 -31.68
CA ALA A 27 0.79 -13.44 -31.68
C ALA A 27 1.75 -12.92 -30.59
N LEU A 28 1.82 -11.59 -30.41
CA LEU A 28 2.59 -10.96 -29.35
C LEU A 28 2.03 -11.35 -27.97
N LEU A 29 0.72 -11.34 -27.78
CA LEU A 29 0.09 -11.80 -26.53
C LEU A 29 0.46 -13.24 -26.18
N ARG A 30 0.38 -14.15 -27.17
CA ARG A 30 0.78 -15.55 -26.97
C ARG A 30 2.23 -15.67 -26.52
N ARG A 31 3.10 -14.83 -27.07
CA ARG A 31 4.52 -14.79 -26.67
C ARG A 31 4.73 -14.18 -25.28
N ILE A 32 3.93 -13.17 -24.93
CA ILE A 32 3.99 -12.48 -23.62
C ILE A 32 3.52 -13.42 -22.51
N VAL A 33 2.36 -14.04 -22.67
CA VAL A 33 1.78 -14.94 -21.67
C VAL A 33 2.63 -16.21 -21.53
N GLY A 34 3.16 -16.72 -22.67
CA GLY A 34 4.00 -17.92 -22.66
C GLY A 34 3.26 -19.14 -22.09
N GLU A 35 4.01 -19.99 -21.38
CA GLU A 35 3.48 -21.14 -20.65
C GLU A 35 3.26 -20.77 -19.19
N LEU A 36 2.04 -20.93 -18.70
CA LEU A 36 1.73 -20.75 -17.28
C LEU A 36 2.20 -21.98 -16.47
N GLU A 37 2.71 -21.73 -15.28
CA GLU A 37 3.00 -22.81 -14.34
C GLU A 37 1.72 -23.35 -13.70
N CYS A 38 0.78 -22.45 -13.38
CA CYS A 38 -0.48 -22.83 -12.73
C CYS A 38 -1.63 -21.93 -13.16
N GLY A 39 -2.85 -22.45 -13.03
CA GLY A 39 -4.09 -21.74 -13.27
C GLY A 39 -4.47 -21.62 -14.76
N GLU A 40 -5.39 -20.75 -15.05
CA GLU A 40 -5.90 -20.50 -16.41
C GLU A 40 -6.07 -19.01 -16.66
N LEU A 41 -5.69 -18.54 -17.86
CA LEU A 41 -5.93 -17.19 -18.32
C LEU A 41 -6.78 -17.20 -19.57
N VAL A 42 -7.92 -16.50 -19.53
CA VAL A 42 -8.79 -16.26 -20.69
C VAL A 42 -8.66 -14.80 -21.10
N ILE A 43 -8.32 -14.55 -22.36
CA ILE A 43 -8.23 -13.20 -22.92
C ILE A 43 -9.26 -13.06 -24.03
N GLU A 44 -10.15 -12.08 -23.91
CA GLU A 44 -11.06 -11.63 -24.97
C GLU A 44 -10.44 -10.42 -25.66
N THR A 45 -10.27 -10.50 -26.97
CA THR A 45 -9.63 -9.44 -27.77
C THR A 45 -10.66 -8.43 -28.27
N PRO A 46 -10.25 -7.21 -28.69
CA PRO A 46 -11.17 -6.24 -29.29
C PRO A 46 -11.89 -6.73 -30.55
N ALA A 47 -11.38 -7.76 -31.22
CA ALA A 47 -11.99 -8.41 -32.37
C ALA A 47 -13.00 -9.49 -31.94
N GLY A 48 -13.21 -9.75 -30.66
CA GLY A 48 -14.12 -10.80 -30.16
C GLY A 48 -13.46 -12.19 -30.09
N ASN A 49 -12.19 -12.34 -30.46
CA ASN A 49 -11.49 -13.63 -30.34
C ASN A 49 -11.23 -13.98 -28.89
N ARG A 50 -11.39 -15.27 -28.56
CA ARG A 50 -11.09 -15.81 -27.24
C ARG A 50 -9.80 -16.61 -27.27
N LEU A 51 -8.81 -16.20 -26.47
CA LEU A 51 -7.54 -16.89 -26.29
C LEU A 51 -7.54 -17.54 -24.91
N VAL A 52 -7.20 -18.82 -24.83
CA VAL A 52 -7.14 -19.56 -23.56
C VAL A 52 -5.71 -20.07 -23.36
N PHE A 53 -5.18 -19.85 -22.15
CA PHE A 53 -3.86 -20.30 -21.73
C PHE A 53 -4.01 -21.11 -20.45
N GLY A 54 -3.76 -22.42 -20.53
CA GLY A 54 -3.79 -23.31 -19.40
C GLY A 54 -2.40 -23.48 -18.78
N GLY A 55 -2.35 -23.54 -17.46
CA GLY A 55 -1.14 -23.84 -16.72
C GLY A 55 -0.93 -25.35 -16.52
N ARG A 56 0.31 -25.73 -16.18
CA ARG A 56 0.69 -27.15 -15.92
C ARG A 56 0.07 -27.70 -14.63
N ARG A 57 -0.33 -26.84 -13.70
CA ARG A 57 -0.93 -27.20 -12.40
C ARG A 57 -2.22 -26.41 -12.19
N PRO A 58 -3.17 -26.90 -11.38
CA PRO A 58 -4.33 -26.13 -10.94
C PRO A 58 -3.92 -24.82 -10.26
N GLY A 59 -4.73 -23.80 -10.38
CA GLY A 59 -4.45 -22.49 -9.80
C GLY A 59 -5.56 -21.48 -10.04
N PRO A 60 -5.31 -20.18 -9.80
CA PRO A 60 -6.29 -19.12 -10.05
C PRO A 60 -6.73 -19.07 -11.50
N GLN A 61 -7.99 -18.65 -11.70
CA GLN A 61 -8.55 -18.39 -13.02
C GLN A 61 -8.64 -16.89 -13.25
N GLY A 62 -7.94 -16.39 -14.27
CA GLY A 62 -7.93 -14.99 -14.67
C GLY A 62 -8.70 -14.79 -15.98
N LYS A 63 -9.47 -13.70 -16.05
CA LYS A 63 -10.11 -13.26 -17.30
C LYS A 63 -9.75 -11.81 -17.55
N VAL A 64 -9.36 -11.51 -18.81
CA VAL A 64 -9.08 -10.16 -19.30
C VAL A 64 -9.90 -9.89 -20.54
N THR A 65 -10.60 -8.78 -20.59
CA THR A 65 -11.22 -8.25 -21.80
C THR A 65 -10.42 -7.03 -22.26
N ILE A 66 -9.77 -7.14 -23.41
CA ILE A 66 -9.00 -6.05 -24.01
C ILE A 66 -9.94 -5.18 -24.83
N HIS A 67 -10.04 -3.89 -24.49
CA HIS A 67 -10.85 -2.90 -25.20
C HIS A 67 -10.01 -2.14 -26.23
N ASN A 68 -8.70 -1.98 -25.97
CA ASN A 68 -7.79 -1.27 -26.87
C ASN A 68 -6.39 -1.89 -26.85
N TRP A 69 -5.83 -2.15 -28.03
CA TRP A 69 -4.48 -2.71 -28.19
C TRP A 69 -3.34 -1.83 -27.64
N ARG A 70 -3.62 -0.58 -27.28
CA ARG A 70 -2.64 0.29 -26.61
C ARG A 70 -2.15 -0.31 -25.29
N CYS A 71 -2.96 -1.14 -24.63
CA CYS A 71 -2.57 -1.85 -23.41
C CYS A 71 -1.31 -2.70 -23.61
N LEU A 72 -1.10 -3.30 -24.80
CA LEU A 72 0.09 -4.08 -25.11
C LEU A 72 1.35 -3.21 -25.17
N TRP A 73 1.25 -2.02 -25.77
CA TRP A 73 2.36 -1.08 -25.80
C TRP A 73 2.77 -0.63 -24.41
N ARG A 74 1.80 -0.37 -23.53
CA ARG A 74 2.08 -0.03 -22.13
C ARG A 74 2.71 -1.20 -21.40
N LEU A 75 2.19 -2.42 -21.60
CA LEU A 75 2.73 -3.64 -21.02
C LEU A 75 4.17 -3.89 -21.46
N VAL A 76 4.49 -3.79 -22.75
CA VAL A 76 5.86 -3.99 -23.26
C VAL A 76 6.81 -2.89 -22.78
N SER A 77 6.34 -1.63 -22.73
CA SER A 77 7.18 -0.49 -22.33
C SER A 77 7.48 -0.44 -20.85
N ASN A 78 6.50 -0.73 -19.98
CA ASN A 78 6.59 -0.54 -18.53
C ASN A 78 6.14 -1.75 -17.71
N TRP A 79 5.90 -2.89 -18.33
CA TRP A 79 5.54 -4.17 -17.71
C TRP A 79 4.34 -4.04 -16.75
N ASP A 80 4.53 -4.39 -15.46
CA ASP A 80 3.56 -4.33 -14.37
C ASP A 80 2.93 -2.94 -14.19
N VAL A 81 3.77 -1.90 -14.21
CA VAL A 81 3.30 -0.50 -14.16
C VAL A 81 2.47 -0.16 -15.39
N GLY A 82 2.92 -0.58 -16.59
CA GLY A 82 2.19 -0.37 -17.83
C GLY A 82 0.86 -1.11 -17.89
N PHE A 83 0.79 -2.29 -17.27
CA PHE A 83 -0.44 -3.07 -17.15
C PHE A 83 -1.47 -2.35 -16.25
N ALA A 84 -1.02 -1.81 -15.10
CA ALA A 84 -1.84 -1.00 -14.22
C ALA A 84 -2.30 0.30 -14.87
N GLU A 85 -1.41 1.01 -15.60
CA GLU A 85 -1.75 2.23 -16.33
C GLU A 85 -2.81 1.99 -17.41
N ALA A 86 -2.74 0.84 -18.11
CA ALA A 86 -3.73 0.44 -19.11
C ALA A 86 -5.09 0.15 -18.46
N TYR A 87 -5.12 -0.47 -17.28
CA TYR A 87 -6.35 -0.66 -16.50
C TYR A 87 -6.97 0.67 -16.09
N SER A 88 -6.18 1.55 -15.49
CA SER A 88 -6.63 2.88 -15.08
C SER A 88 -7.14 3.72 -16.25
N ALA A 89 -6.61 3.50 -17.46
CA ALA A 89 -7.06 4.15 -18.69
C ALA A 89 -8.27 3.48 -19.37
N GLY A 90 -8.83 2.39 -18.79
CA GLY A 90 -9.93 1.65 -19.38
C GLY A 90 -9.58 0.86 -20.65
N GLU A 91 -8.29 0.61 -20.91
CA GLU A 91 -7.84 -0.10 -22.10
C GLU A 91 -8.08 -1.62 -22.01
N TRP A 92 -8.25 -2.14 -20.79
CA TRP A 92 -8.70 -3.50 -20.51
C TRP A 92 -9.50 -3.54 -19.19
N SER A 93 -10.24 -4.64 -19.00
CA SER A 93 -11.00 -4.91 -17.78
C SER A 93 -10.94 -6.39 -17.38
N SER A 94 -11.32 -6.69 -16.15
CA SER A 94 -11.44 -8.05 -15.62
C SER A 94 -12.69 -8.13 -14.73
N PRO A 95 -13.48 -9.19 -14.80
CA PRO A 95 -14.62 -9.39 -13.89
C PRO A 95 -14.16 -9.76 -12.47
N ASN A 96 -12.93 -10.25 -12.31
CA ASN A 96 -12.32 -10.54 -11.03
C ASN A 96 -10.83 -10.17 -11.08
N LEU A 97 -10.55 -8.93 -10.71
CA LEU A 97 -9.21 -8.34 -10.77
C LEU A 97 -8.25 -9.05 -9.80
N VAL A 98 -8.72 -9.40 -8.61
CA VAL A 98 -7.91 -10.10 -7.60
C VAL A 98 -7.46 -11.47 -8.12
N ALA A 99 -8.38 -12.27 -8.67
CA ALA A 99 -8.04 -13.59 -9.22
C ALA A 99 -7.02 -13.49 -10.37
N LEU A 100 -7.16 -12.49 -11.24
CA LEU A 100 -6.20 -12.21 -12.31
C LEU A 100 -4.82 -11.84 -11.76
N LEU A 101 -4.76 -10.95 -10.77
CA LEU A 101 -3.50 -10.52 -10.17
C LEU A 101 -2.83 -11.63 -9.35
N LYS A 102 -3.60 -12.50 -8.70
CA LYS A 102 -3.09 -13.75 -8.08
C LYS A 102 -2.47 -14.69 -9.11
N LEU A 103 -3.14 -14.85 -10.26
CA LEU A 103 -2.59 -15.65 -11.36
C LEU A 103 -1.25 -15.08 -11.83
N ALA A 104 -1.19 -13.78 -12.06
CA ALA A 104 0.04 -13.08 -12.46
C ALA A 104 1.15 -13.21 -11.40
N CYS A 105 0.82 -13.06 -10.12
CA CYS A 105 1.76 -13.17 -9.02
C CYS A 105 2.36 -14.60 -8.91
N LYS A 106 1.52 -15.64 -9.03
CA LYS A 106 1.96 -17.05 -8.98
C LYS A 106 2.79 -17.46 -10.19
N ASN A 107 2.58 -16.83 -11.33
CA ASN A 107 3.32 -17.10 -12.56
C ASN A 107 4.46 -16.08 -12.83
N SER A 108 4.81 -15.25 -11.87
CA SER A 108 5.80 -14.18 -12.05
C SER A 108 7.20 -14.66 -12.40
N ALA A 109 7.58 -15.89 -12.04
CA ALA A 109 8.82 -16.53 -12.41
C ALA A 109 8.80 -17.05 -13.87
N ALA A 110 7.65 -17.61 -14.31
CA ALA A 110 7.49 -18.16 -15.66
C ALA A 110 7.49 -17.07 -16.76
N VAL A 111 7.03 -15.88 -16.43
CA VAL A 111 7.01 -14.71 -17.35
C VAL A 111 8.39 -14.05 -17.46
N GLY A 112 9.44 -14.72 -16.99
CA GLY A 112 10.85 -14.28 -16.94
C GLY A 112 11.53 -13.91 -18.26
N PRO A 113 11.30 -14.59 -19.42
CA PRO A 113 12.01 -14.27 -20.67
C PRO A 113 11.81 -12.85 -21.16
N LEU A 114 10.67 -12.21 -20.84
CA LEU A 114 10.42 -10.80 -21.19
C LEU A 114 11.09 -9.81 -20.24
N LYS A 115 11.59 -10.27 -19.08
CA LYS A 115 12.45 -9.44 -18.22
C LYS A 115 13.73 -9.00 -18.93
N SER A 116 14.22 -9.78 -19.89
CA SER A 116 15.42 -9.46 -20.69
C SER A 116 15.19 -8.39 -21.77
N LEU A 117 13.93 -8.16 -22.19
CA LEU A 117 13.54 -7.09 -23.12
C LEU A 117 13.30 -5.74 -22.42
N ARG A 118 13.55 -5.66 -21.12
CA ARG A 118 13.40 -4.41 -20.37
C ARG A 118 14.35 -3.36 -20.93
N ALA A 119 13.79 -2.35 -21.60
CA ALA A 119 14.51 -1.11 -21.86
C ALA A 119 15.09 -0.61 -20.51
N PRO A 120 16.32 -0.02 -20.51
CA PRO A 120 16.91 0.46 -19.27
C PRO A 120 15.93 1.43 -18.60
N ARG A 121 15.37 1.01 -17.46
CA ARG A 121 14.41 1.81 -16.65
C ARG A 121 15.13 2.96 -15.92
N PHE A 122 16.14 3.54 -16.59
CA PHE A 122 16.95 4.63 -16.05
C PHE A 122 16.07 5.78 -15.54
N TRP A 123 15.10 6.21 -16.33
CA TRP A 123 14.20 7.30 -15.95
C TRP A 123 13.29 6.96 -14.77
N LEU A 124 12.85 5.71 -14.62
CA LEU A 124 12.09 5.27 -13.45
C LEU A 124 12.97 5.28 -12.19
N ARG A 125 14.23 4.87 -12.31
CA ARG A 125 15.22 4.95 -11.21
C ARG A 125 15.53 6.39 -10.84
N VAL A 126 15.72 7.28 -11.82
CA VAL A 126 15.94 8.71 -11.58
C VAL A 126 14.73 9.31 -10.87
N ARG A 127 13.51 9.03 -11.34
CA ARG A 127 12.27 9.51 -10.69
C ARG A 127 12.10 8.94 -9.27
N HIS A 128 12.42 7.67 -9.06
CA HIS A 128 12.41 7.06 -7.73
C HIS A 128 13.47 7.73 -6.81
N ALA A 129 14.66 7.98 -7.33
CA ALA A 129 15.69 8.72 -6.61
C ALA A 129 15.27 10.17 -6.27
N MET A 130 14.46 10.82 -7.10
CA MET A 130 13.88 12.14 -6.82
C MET A 130 12.83 12.12 -5.71
N ASN A 131 12.17 10.98 -5.48
CA ASN A 131 11.19 10.77 -4.40
C ASN A 131 11.84 10.27 -3.10
N ARG A 132 13.15 10.48 -2.91
CA ARG A 132 13.86 10.09 -1.69
C ARG A 132 13.21 10.72 -0.46
N ASN A 133 13.08 9.92 0.61
CA ASN A 133 12.45 10.31 1.87
C ASN A 133 13.38 11.16 2.76
N THR A 134 13.98 12.20 2.18
CA THR A 134 14.55 13.32 2.97
C THR A 134 13.43 13.96 3.80
N ARG A 135 13.74 14.79 4.79
CA ARG A 135 12.70 15.49 5.60
C ARG A 135 11.64 16.22 4.75
N ARG A 136 12.07 16.92 3.70
CA ARG A 136 11.16 17.57 2.74
C ARG A 136 10.44 16.56 1.84
N GLY A 137 11.16 15.51 1.42
CA GLY A 137 10.61 14.44 0.57
C GLY A 137 9.52 13.65 1.29
N SER A 138 9.75 13.23 2.54
CA SER A 138 8.77 12.50 3.35
C SER A 138 7.47 13.30 3.51
N ARG A 139 7.56 14.59 3.86
CA ARG A 139 6.37 15.46 3.99
C ARG A 139 5.58 15.54 2.67
N ARG A 140 6.27 15.76 1.54
CA ARG A 140 5.64 15.81 0.22
C ARG A 140 5.00 14.46 -0.17
N ASN A 141 5.69 13.34 0.07
CA ASN A 141 5.22 12.02 -0.31
C ASN A 141 4.00 11.61 0.52
N ILE A 142 3.99 11.93 1.83
CA ILE A 142 2.85 11.69 2.71
C ILE A 142 1.68 12.60 2.35
N ALA A 143 1.93 13.90 2.13
CA ALA A 143 0.89 14.83 1.67
C ALA A 143 0.21 14.32 0.40
N ALA A 144 0.96 13.89 -0.61
CA ALA A 144 0.40 13.41 -1.87
C ALA A 144 -0.58 12.23 -1.72
N HIS A 145 -0.44 11.41 -0.68
CA HIS A 145 -1.36 10.30 -0.42
C HIS A 145 -2.54 10.71 0.47
N TYR A 146 -2.31 11.46 1.55
CA TYR A 146 -3.35 11.82 2.54
C TYR A 146 -4.10 13.10 2.20
N ASP A 147 -3.62 13.92 1.25
CA ASP A 147 -4.31 15.11 0.75
C ASP A 147 -5.52 14.80 -0.16
N LEU A 148 -5.85 13.50 -0.35
CA LEU A 148 -7.13 13.07 -0.91
C LEU A 148 -8.32 13.53 -0.03
N GLY A 149 -8.05 13.94 1.22
CA GLY A 149 -9.01 14.51 2.15
C GLY A 149 -9.67 13.49 3.08
N ASN A 150 -10.02 13.94 4.28
CA ASN A 150 -10.65 13.08 5.30
C ASN A 150 -12.02 12.57 4.83
N GLU A 151 -12.78 13.37 4.08
CA GLU A 151 -14.10 12.98 3.54
C GLU A 151 -14.00 11.76 2.62
N PHE A 152 -12.95 11.66 1.80
CA PHE A 152 -12.70 10.50 0.96
C PHE A 152 -12.47 9.22 1.79
N TYR A 153 -11.60 9.26 2.79
CA TYR A 153 -11.28 8.09 3.61
C TYR A 153 -12.46 7.65 4.48
N GLN A 154 -13.28 8.57 4.97
CA GLN A 154 -14.47 8.29 5.78
C GLN A 154 -15.54 7.49 5.04
N GLN A 155 -15.55 7.52 3.70
CA GLN A 155 -16.54 6.80 2.91
C GLN A 155 -16.35 5.27 2.94
N TRP A 156 -15.13 4.79 3.17
CA TRP A 156 -14.81 3.37 3.01
C TRP A 156 -13.93 2.76 4.13
N LEU A 157 -13.29 3.54 4.98
CA LEU A 157 -12.66 3.04 6.19
C LEU A 157 -13.71 2.68 7.26
N ASP A 158 -13.25 2.01 8.33
CA ASP A 158 -14.02 1.84 9.56
C ASP A 158 -14.27 3.20 10.27
N PRO A 159 -15.25 3.32 11.18
CA PRO A 159 -15.49 4.55 11.93
C PRO A 159 -14.28 5.02 12.76
N GLY A 160 -13.38 4.11 13.11
CA GLY A 160 -12.09 4.42 13.74
C GLY A 160 -11.10 5.12 12.81
N MET A 161 -11.35 5.16 11.51
CA MET A 161 -10.41 5.67 10.51
C MET A 161 -9.08 4.94 10.56
N THR A 162 -9.12 3.60 10.67
CA THR A 162 -7.91 2.79 10.83
C THR A 162 -7.40 2.33 9.46
N TYR A 163 -6.43 3.05 8.90
CA TYR A 163 -5.87 2.75 7.58
C TYR A 163 -4.63 1.84 7.70
N SER A 164 -4.86 0.65 8.21
CA SER A 164 -3.85 -0.42 8.38
C SER A 164 -4.56 -1.78 8.52
N ALA A 165 -3.81 -2.88 8.47
CA ALA A 165 -4.37 -4.23 8.57
C ALA A 165 -5.18 -4.45 9.85
N GLY A 166 -6.36 -5.05 9.73
CA GLY A 166 -7.13 -5.60 10.84
C GLY A 166 -6.67 -7.01 11.22
N LEU A 167 -6.85 -7.39 12.46
CA LEU A 167 -6.55 -8.73 12.99
C LEU A 167 -7.84 -9.57 13.06
N PHE A 168 -8.10 -10.36 12.04
CA PHE A 168 -9.23 -11.28 12.00
C PHE A 168 -8.89 -12.58 12.71
N SER A 169 -9.57 -12.87 13.80
CA SER A 169 -9.37 -14.08 14.62
C SER A 169 -10.46 -15.12 14.42
N ALA A 170 -11.60 -14.76 13.81
CA ALA A 170 -12.74 -15.65 13.59
C ALA A 170 -13.42 -15.41 12.25
N MET A 171 -14.10 -16.42 11.73
CA MET A 171 -15.03 -16.28 10.60
C MET A 171 -16.22 -15.42 10.99
N GLY A 172 -16.70 -14.57 10.06
CA GLY A 172 -17.83 -13.68 10.32
C GLY A 172 -17.52 -12.39 11.11
N GLN A 173 -16.27 -12.19 11.55
CA GLN A 173 -15.84 -10.97 12.21
C GLN A 173 -15.91 -9.78 11.24
N THR A 174 -16.44 -8.64 11.68
CA THR A 174 -16.49 -7.41 10.88
C THR A 174 -15.14 -6.71 10.82
N LEU A 175 -14.97 -5.77 9.90
CA LEU A 175 -13.76 -4.94 9.83
C LEU A 175 -13.52 -4.17 11.11
N GLU A 176 -14.56 -3.58 11.71
CA GLU A 176 -14.49 -2.83 12.98
C GLU A 176 -13.96 -3.72 14.10
N GLN A 177 -14.51 -4.92 14.23
CA GLN A 177 -14.08 -5.89 15.24
C GLN A 177 -12.62 -6.34 15.01
N ALA A 178 -12.21 -6.49 13.75
CA ALA A 178 -10.85 -6.85 13.42
C ALA A 178 -9.86 -5.70 13.70
N GLN A 179 -10.26 -4.46 13.45
CA GLN A 179 -9.46 -3.28 13.81
C GLN A 179 -9.33 -3.14 15.33
N ASP A 180 -10.44 -3.33 16.06
CA ASP A 180 -10.43 -3.35 17.53
C ASP A 180 -9.50 -4.44 18.07
N ALA A 181 -9.60 -5.66 17.56
CA ALA A 181 -8.74 -6.76 17.97
C ALA A 181 -7.24 -6.47 17.71
N LYS A 182 -6.93 -5.83 16.58
CA LYS A 182 -5.56 -5.40 16.25
C LYS A 182 -5.07 -4.34 17.24
N LEU A 183 -5.86 -3.30 17.51
CA LEU A 183 -5.47 -2.27 18.47
C LEU A 183 -5.26 -2.86 19.87
N ASP A 184 -6.15 -3.77 20.32
CA ASP A 184 -6.01 -4.47 21.59
C ASP A 184 -4.76 -5.34 21.64
N ARG A 185 -4.41 -6.01 20.53
CA ARG A 185 -3.18 -6.79 20.43
C ARG A 185 -1.94 -5.92 20.54
N VAL A 186 -1.94 -4.74 19.90
CA VAL A 186 -0.86 -3.75 20.01
C VAL A 186 -0.69 -3.30 21.46
N LEU A 187 -1.78 -2.96 22.17
CA LEU A 187 -1.74 -2.57 23.58
C LEU A 187 -1.19 -3.69 24.46
N SER A 188 -1.63 -4.93 24.23
CA SER A 188 -1.11 -6.11 24.94
C SER A 188 0.39 -6.30 24.74
N LEU A 189 0.93 -6.08 23.54
CA LEU A 189 2.37 -6.20 23.25
C LEU A 189 3.17 -5.03 23.82
N LEU A 190 2.57 -3.83 23.93
CA LEU A 190 3.17 -2.66 24.58
C LEU A 190 3.30 -2.84 26.09
N ASP A 191 2.54 -3.76 26.68
CA ASP A 191 2.61 -4.08 28.10
C ASP A 191 2.37 -2.85 28.98
N LEU A 192 1.22 -2.18 28.76
CA LEU A 192 0.84 -0.95 29.44
C LEU A 192 0.21 -1.27 30.81
N ALA A 193 0.81 -0.74 31.87
CA ALA A 193 0.30 -0.84 33.23
C ALA A 193 -0.55 0.38 33.68
N GLY A 194 -0.38 1.50 32.98
CA GLY A 194 -1.08 2.76 33.21
C GLY A 194 -0.12 3.92 33.52
N GLY A 195 -0.37 5.08 32.93
CA GLY A 195 0.41 6.31 33.17
C GLY A 195 1.73 6.41 32.40
N GLU A 196 2.06 5.41 31.55
CA GLU A 196 3.30 5.44 30.75
C GLU A 196 3.31 6.61 29.78
N ARG A 197 4.50 7.12 29.50
CA ARG A 197 4.76 8.04 28.41
C ARG A 197 4.94 7.24 27.12
N VAL A 198 3.96 7.34 26.22
CA VAL A 198 3.96 6.61 24.95
C VAL A 198 4.19 7.57 23.79
N LEU A 199 5.09 7.22 22.89
CA LEU A 199 5.23 7.88 21.59
C LEU A 199 4.56 7.05 20.51
N GLU A 200 3.64 7.64 19.76
CA GLU A 200 3.07 7.06 18.55
C GLU A 200 3.68 7.74 17.32
N ILE A 201 4.48 7.00 16.55
CA ILE A 201 5.09 7.47 15.31
C ILE A 201 4.15 7.14 14.15
N GLY A 202 3.53 8.17 13.56
CA GLY A 202 2.48 8.01 12.55
C GLY A 202 1.11 7.80 13.20
N CYS A 203 0.65 8.74 14.02
CA CYS A 203 -0.59 8.60 14.79
C CYS A 203 -1.88 8.60 13.94
N GLY A 204 -1.77 8.81 12.63
CA GLY A 204 -2.92 8.78 11.73
C GLY A 204 -4.05 9.70 12.22
N TRP A 205 -5.27 9.19 12.23
CA TRP A 205 -6.45 9.91 12.72
C TRP A 205 -6.72 9.73 14.22
N GLY A 206 -5.75 9.16 14.96
CA GLY A 206 -5.74 9.14 16.42
C GLY A 206 -6.45 7.97 17.09
N SER A 207 -6.85 6.91 16.38
CA SER A 207 -7.62 5.80 16.97
C SER A 207 -6.83 4.99 18.01
N LEU A 208 -5.55 4.72 17.76
CA LEU A 208 -4.71 4.01 18.71
C LEU A 208 -4.38 4.90 19.93
N ALA A 209 -4.07 6.19 19.69
CA ALA A 209 -3.88 7.16 20.78
C ALA A 209 -5.11 7.22 21.70
N GLU A 210 -6.33 7.35 21.13
CA GLU A 210 -7.58 7.32 21.90
C GLU A 210 -7.69 6.09 22.79
N ARG A 211 -7.41 4.91 22.21
CA ARG A 211 -7.51 3.64 22.91
C ARG A 211 -6.49 3.49 24.06
N MET A 212 -5.26 3.99 23.87
CA MET A 212 -4.23 4.04 24.91
C MET A 212 -4.65 4.96 26.08
N LEU A 213 -5.19 6.13 25.75
CA LEU A 213 -5.67 7.11 26.72
C LEU A 213 -6.86 6.58 27.53
N ASP A 214 -7.85 5.98 26.86
CA ASP A 214 -9.11 5.55 27.50
C ASP A 214 -8.95 4.28 28.33
N ARG A 215 -8.14 3.32 27.87
CA ARG A 215 -8.02 2.03 28.55
C ARG A 215 -6.90 1.96 29.57
N HIS A 216 -5.83 2.73 29.38
CA HIS A 216 -4.64 2.64 30.23
C HIS A 216 -4.25 3.96 30.90
N GLY A 217 -4.95 5.07 30.62
CA GLY A 217 -4.59 6.37 31.18
C GLY A 217 -3.14 6.79 30.85
N SER A 218 -2.62 6.31 29.71
CA SER A 218 -1.27 6.64 29.25
C SER A 218 -1.15 8.13 28.92
N ASN A 219 0.07 8.67 28.92
CA ASN A 219 0.37 10.01 28.41
C ASN A 219 0.93 9.85 26.99
N VAL A 220 0.15 10.24 25.97
CA VAL A 220 0.48 9.96 24.57
C VAL A 220 1.03 11.19 23.87
N THR A 221 2.19 11.04 23.25
CA THR A 221 2.69 11.98 22.24
C THR A 221 2.51 11.34 20.87
N GLY A 222 1.66 11.92 20.01
CA GLY A 222 1.42 11.46 18.64
C GLY A 222 2.09 12.37 17.61
N VAL A 223 2.84 11.81 16.67
CA VAL A 223 3.44 12.60 15.58
C VAL A 223 2.94 12.13 14.22
N THR A 224 2.65 13.07 13.34
CA THR A 224 2.29 12.85 11.94
C THR A 224 2.90 13.91 11.04
N LEU A 225 3.02 13.62 9.74
CA LEU A 225 3.41 14.60 8.72
C LEU A 225 2.22 15.13 7.90
N SER A 226 1.01 14.59 8.12
CA SER A 226 -0.22 15.01 7.45
C SER A 226 -0.96 16.05 8.28
N THR A 227 -1.21 17.22 7.71
CA THR A 227 -2.02 18.30 8.32
C THR A 227 -3.47 17.86 8.48
N GLU A 228 -4.00 17.08 7.53
CA GLU A 228 -5.36 16.57 7.54
C GLU A 228 -5.58 15.56 8.68
N GLN A 229 -4.65 14.62 8.84
CA GLN A 229 -4.68 13.67 9.94
C GLN A 229 -4.58 14.36 11.29
N LEU A 230 -3.64 15.31 11.43
CA LEU A 230 -3.47 16.06 12.67
C LEU A 230 -4.73 16.81 13.06
N ALA A 231 -5.32 17.56 12.13
CA ALA A 231 -6.54 18.33 12.40
C ALA A 231 -7.72 17.43 12.80
N TYR A 232 -7.81 16.23 12.21
CA TYR A 232 -8.85 15.26 12.59
C TYR A 232 -8.59 14.67 13.97
N ALA A 233 -7.36 14.21 14.24
CA ALA A 233 -6.96 13.62 15.52
C ALA A 233 -7.10 14.62 16.66
N ASP A 234 -6.76 15.91 16.45
CA ASP A 234 -6.91 16.97 17.45
C ASP A 234 -8.39 17.18 17.80
N ARG A 235 -9.31 17.19 16.83
CA ARG A 235 -10.74 17.25 17.10
C ARG A 235 -11.24 16.02 17.87
N ARG A 236 -10.80 14.83 17.47
CA ARG A 236 -11.16 13.55 18.10
C ARG A 236 -10.73 13.49 19.56
N LEU A 237 -9.50 13.92 19.84
CA LEU A 237 -8.86 13.80 21.15
C LEU A 237 -8.88 15.09 21.96
N ARG A 238 -9.67 16.09 21.55
CA ARG A 238 -9.66 17.44 22.11
C ARG A 238 -9.73 17.48 23.63
N HIS A 239 -10.60 16.66 24.25
CA HIS A 239 -10.72 16.62 25.70
C HIS A 239 -9.44 16.12 26.38
N LYS A 240 -8.77 15.13 25.77
CA LYS A 240 -7.52 14.57 26.29
C LYS A 240 -6.33 15.51 26.09
N VAL A 241 -6.31 16.25 24.99
CA VAL A 241 -5.31 17.31 24.71
C VAL A 241 -5.46 18.43 25.74
N LEU A 242 -6.66 18.92 25.99
CA LEU A 242 -6.94 19.98 26.96
C LEU A 242 -6.65 19.55 28.41
N ALA A 243 -6.81 18.26 28.74
CA ALA A 243 -6.44 17.69 30.04
C ALA A 243 -4.92 17.45 30.21
N GLY A 244 -4.12 17.66 29.15
CA GLY A 244 -2.65 17.49 29.19
C GLY A 244 -2.17 16.04 29.09
N HIS A 245 -3.04 15.09 28.76
CA HIS A 245 -2.69 13.68 28.61
C HIS A 245 -2.29 13.29 27.18
N CYS A 246 -2.59 14.16 26.20
CA CYS A 246 -2.29 13.94 24.79
C CYS A 246 -1.62 15.15 24.18
N ASP A 247 -0.53 14.92 23.43
CA ASP A 247 0.22 15.95 22.72
C ASP A 247 0.40 15.53 21.26
N LEU A 248 -0.36 16.14 20.35
CA LEU A 248 -0.34 15.81 18.92
C LEU A 248 0.48 16.86 18.16
N ARG A 249 1.42 16.39 17.31
CA ARG A 249 2.37 17.28 16.65
C ARG A 249 2.48 17.02 15.16
N LEU A 250 2.52 18.06 14.35
CA LEU A 250 2.97 18.00 12.96
C LEU A 250 4.50 17.96 12.93
N GLN A 251 5.07 16.80 13.17
CA GLN A 251 6.52 16.66 13.40
C GLN A 251 7.05 15.38 12.76
N ASP A 252 8.26 15.49 12.18
CA ASP A 252 9.01 14.34 11.74
C ASP A 252 9.58 13.58 12.96
N TYR A 253 9.43 12.25 12.97
CA TYR A 253 9.92 11.41 14.07
C TYR A 253 11.41 11.61 14.35
N ARG A 254 12.21 11.96 13.34
CA ARG A 254 13.65 12.24 13.46
C ARG A 254 13.95 13.48 14.34
N ASP A 255 12.97 14.37 14.47
CA ASP A 255 13.11 15.61 15.25
C ASP A 255 12.49 15.50 16.66
N VAL A 256 11.85 14.39 17.00
CA VAL A 256 11.35 14.13 18.36
C VAL A 256 12.52 14.04 19.33
N ARG A 257 12.36 14.61 20.52
CA ARG A 257 13.36 14.62 21.60
C ARG A 257 12.77 14.06 22.88
N GLY A 258 13.64 13.64 23.79
CA GLY A 258 13.27 13.01 25.06
C GLY A 258 13.18 11.50 24.95
N THR A 259 12.76 10.87 26.04
CA THR A 259 12.62 9.42 26.14
C THR A 259 11.21 9.05 26.57
N PHE A 260 10.77 7.89 26.13
CA PHE A 260 9.43 7.34 26.34
C PHE A 260 9.56 5.94 26.95
N ASP A 261 8.56 5.55 27.74
CA ASP A 261 8.46 4.20 28.29
C ASP A 261 8.13 3.19 27.19
N ARG A 262 7.28 3.62 26.24
CA ARG A 262 6.80 2.83 25.12
C ARG A 262 6.85 3.64 23.82
N VAL A 263 7.09 2.95 22.72
CA VAL A 263 6.98 3.53 21.37
C VAL A 263 6.12 2.60 20.52
N VAL A 264 5.22 3.16 19.72
CA VAL A 264 4.42 2.40 18.76
C VAL A 264 4.48 3.04 17.39
N SER A 265 4.49 2.21 16.35
CA SER A 265 4.53 2.66 14.96
C SER A 265 3.83 1.64 14.07
N ILE A 266 2.71 2.05 13.47
CA ILE A 266 1.84 1.17 12.69
C ILE A 266 1.97 1.53 11.21
N GLU A 267 2.52 0.60 10.41
CA GLU A 267 2.68 0.71 8.94
C GLU A 267 3.32 2.04 8.51
N MET A 268 4.41 2.41 9.19
CA MET A 268 5.15 3.64 8.91
C MET A 268 6.54 3.36 8.31
N LEU A 269 7.17 2.22 8.67
CA LEU A 269 8.53 1.86 8.23
C LEU A 269 8.63 1.78 6.69
N GLU A 270 7.53 1.40 6.03
CA GLU A 270 7.39 1.33 4.58
C GLU A 270 7.60 2.69 3.91
N ALA A 271 7.17 3.76 4.58
CA ALA A 271 7.32 5.13 4.10
C ALA A 271 8.68 5.76 4.41
N VAL A 272 9.54 5.08 5.17
CA VAL A 272 10.89 5.58 5.55
C VAL A 272 11.86 5.48 4.37
N GLY A 273 11.78 4.38 3.60
CA GLY A 273 12.71 4.08 2.51
C GLY A 273 14.02 3.44 2.99
N GLU A 274 14.57 2.55 2.17
CA GLU A 274 15.71 1.67 2.51
C GLU A 274 16.92 2.42 3.08
N ALA A 275 17.30 3.54 2.46
CA ALA A 275 18.47 4.32 2.87
C ALA A 275 18.37 4.91 4.30
N TYR A 276 17.17 4.98 4.85
CA TYR A 276 16.90 5.58 6.16
C TYR A 276 16.47 4.57 7.23
N TRP A 277 16.41 3.27 6.92
CA TRP A 277 16.11 2.24 7.93
C TRP A 277 17.11 2.24 9.10
N PRO A 278 18.43 2.35 8.90
CA PRO A 278 19.36 2.48 10.03
C PRO A 278 19.01 3.66 10.93
N THR A 279 18.78 4.84 10.36
CA THR A 279 18.40 6.04 11.10
C THR A 279 17.09 5.86 11.88
N TYR A 280 16.12 5.11 11.30
CA TYR A 280 14.85 4.83 11.98
C TYR A 280 15.05 3.98 13.23
N PHE A 281 15.80 2.88 13.15
CA PHE A 281 16.04 1.99 14.29
C PHE A 281 16.96 2.62 15.33
N GLU A 282 17.97 3.39 14.93
CA GLU A 282 18.79 4.20 15.84
C GLU A 282 17.93 5.22 16.60
N LYS A 283 17.03 5.90 15.90
CA LYS A 283 16.11 6.87 16.50
C LYS A 283 15.11 6.19 17.44
N LEU A 284 14.61 5.02 17.08
CA LEU A 284 13.76 4.21 17.95
C LEU A 284 14.49 3.89 19.27
N ARG A 285 15.76 3.47 19.20
CA ARG A 285 16.59 3.23 20.39
C ARG A 285 16.81 4.50 21.21
N GLU A 286 17.10 5.64 20.58
CA GLU A 286 17.27 6.93 21.25
C GLU A 286 16.02 7.31 22.06
N LEU A 287 14.84 7.12 21.46
CA LEU A 287 13.55 7.52 22.04
C LEU A 287 13.03 6.56 23.12
N LEU A 288 13.45 5.30 23.15
CA LEU A 288 13.12 4.36 24.21
C LEU A 288 14.03 4.58 25.42
N ARG A 289 13.47 4.64 26.63
CA ARG A 289 14.27 4.54 27.86
C ARG A 289 14.90 3.13 27.97
N PRO A 290 15.98 2.94 28.76
CA PRO A 290 16.42 1.60 29.13
C PRO A 290 15.26 0.78 29.73
N GLY A 291 15.07 -0.46 29.30
CA GLY A 291 13.92 -1.31 29.66
C GLY A 291 12.62 -0.92 28.96
N GLY A 292 12.64 0.01 28.03
CA GLY A 292 11.46 0.42 27.22
C GLY A 292 11.13 -0.58 26.13
N VAL A 293 9.85 -0.60 25.72
CA VAL A 293 9.29 -1.51 24.70
C VAL A 293 8.78 -0.71 23.51
N ALA A 294 9.06 -1.21 22.30
CA ALA A 294 8.42 -0.72 21.08
C ALA A 294 7.61 -1.83 20.42
N VAL A 295 6.49 -1.45 19.81
CA VAL A 295 5.69 -2.32 18.94
C VAL A 295 5.59 -1.70 17.56
N LEU A 296 6.03 -2.44 16.56
CA LEU A 296 6.00 -2.03 15.17
C LEU A 296 5.05 -2.94 14.40
N GLN A 297 4.11 -2.39 13.64
CA GLN A 297 3.38 -3.12 12.61
C GLN A 297 4.03 -2.80 11.26
N VAL A 298 4.47 -3.83 10.53
CA VAL A 298 5.23 -3.64 9.29
C VAL A 298 4.79 -4.61 8.22
N ILE A 299 4.56 -4.09 7.01
CA ILE A 299 4.39 -4.90 5.81
C ILE A 299 5.77 -5.34 5.33
N THR A 300 5.93 -6.63 5.06
CA THR A 300 7.18 -7.21 4.57
C THR A 300 6.98 -7.87 3.21
N ILE A 301 8.03 -7.86 2.40
CA ILE A 301 8.08 -8.63 1.15
C ILE A 301 8.84 -9.93 1.36
N ASP A 302 8.46 -10.97 0.61
CA ASP A 302 9.16 -12.25 0.60
C ASP A 302 10.64 -12.09 0.22
N GLU A 303 11.53 -12.80 0.91
CA GLU A 303 12.98 -12.71 0.74
C GLU A 303 13.43 -12.95 -0.71
N ALA A 304 12.81 -13.93 -1.39
CA ALA A 304 13.17 -14.28 -2.77
C ALA A 304 12.77 -13.19 -3.78
N ARG A 305 11.85 -12.30 -3.40
CA ARG A 305 11.35 -11.22 -4.25
C ARG A 305 12.05 -9.89 -4.02
N PHE A 306 12.72 -9.73 -2.87
CA PHE A 306 13.25 -8.44 -2.42
C PHE A 306 14.23 -7.81 -3.42
N GLU A 307 15.17 -8.57 -3.94
CA GLU A 307 16.19 -8.03 -4.86
C GLU A 307 15.61 -7.52 -6.18
N ASP A 308 14.60 -8.20 -6.74
CA ASP A 308 13.90 -7.75 -7.94
C ASP A 308 13.03 -6.50 -7.65
N TYR A 309 12.33 -6.49 -6.52
CA TYR A 309 11.52 -5.36 -6.06
C TYR A 309 12.36 -4.11 -5.82
N ARG A 310 13.50 -4.26 -5.14
CA ARG A 310 14.45 -3.18 -4.85
C ARG A 310 14.97 -2.48 -6.12
N ARG A 311 15.15 -3.25 -7.21
CA ARG A 311 15.72 -2.75 -8.46
C ARG A 311 14.71 -2.06 -9.35
N SER A 312 13.43 -2.29 -9.18
CA SER A 312 12.41 -1.84 -10.10
C SER A 312 11.16 -1.36 -9.36
N PRO A 313 10.97 -0.03 -9.25
CA PRO A 313 9.76 0.52 -8.65
C PRO A 313 8.51 -0.06 -9.31
N ASP A 314 7.58 -0.51 -8.48
CA ASP A 314 6.31 -1.07 -8.91
C ASP A 314 5.20 0.00 -9.02
N PHE A 315 3.98 -0.44 -9.27
CA PHE A 315 2.81 0.42 -9.35
C PHE A 315 2.57 1.19 -8.03
N ILE A 316 2.73 0.53 -6.86
CA ILE A 316 2.51 1.15 -5.55
C ILE A 316 3.49 2.29 -5.32
N GLN A 317 4.78 2.05 -5.56
CA GLN A 317 5.83 3.06 -5.40
C GLN A 317 5.70 4.23 -6.39
N LYS A 318 5.05 4.01 -7.54
CA LYS A 318 4.88 5.06 -8.55
C LYS A 318 3.65 5.92 -8.30
N TYR A 319 2.52 5.33 -7.89
CA TYR A 319 1.21 5.99 -7.90
C TYR A 319 0.56 6.15 -6.53
N ILE A 320 0.87 5.28 -5.56
CA ILE A 320 0.17 5.24 -4.27
C ILE A 320 1.08 5.76 -3.15
N PHE A 321 2.25 5.15 -2.96
CA PHE A 321 3.21 5.52 -1.91
C PHE A 321 4.59 5.86 -2.51
N PRO A 322 4.76 7.06 -3.09
CA PRO A 322 6.04 7.48 -3.65
C PRO A 322 7.15 7.41 -2.60
N GLY A 323 8.27 6.75 -2.97
CA GLY A 323 9.41 6.56 -2.06
C GLY A 323 9.24 5.43 -1.04
N GLY A 324 8.09 4.75 -1.04
CA GLY A 324 7.86 3.58 -0.20
C GLY A 324 8.79 2.42 -0.53
N MET A 325 9.13 1.61 0.49
CA MET A 325 9.99 0.44 0.34
C MET A 325 9.67 -0.58 1.42
N LEU A 326 9.25 -1.79 1.03
CA LEU A 326 8.98 -2.87 1.96
C LEU A 326 10.28 -3.55 2.37
N PRO A 327 10.57 -3.69 3.68
CA PRO A 327 11.66 -4.54 4.15
C PRO A 327 11.28 -6.01 4.06
N THR A 328 12.27 -6.89 4.22
CA THR A 328 12.02 -8.29 4.57
C THR A 328 12.08 -8.47 6.09
N THR A 329 11.58 -9.61 6.60
CA THR A 329 11.69 -9.93 8.03
C THR A 329 13.14 -9.94 8.50
N LYS A 330 14.06 -10.54 7.71
CA LYS A 330 15.51 -10.55 8.04
C LYS A 330 16.13 -9.16 8.07
N ILE A 331 15.64 -8.23 7.24
CA ILE A 331 16.09 -6.84 7.28
C ILE A 331 15.67 -6.20 8.59
N ILE A 332 14.43 -6.38 9.04
CA ILE A 332 13.94 -5.87 10.33
C ILE A 332 14.80 -6.42 11.48
N GLU A 333 15.01 -7.73 11.52
CA GLU A 333 15.85 -8.39 12.53
C GLU A 333 17.26 -7.81 12.56
N ARG A 334 17.91 -7.69 11.40
CA ARG A 334 19.26 -7.15 11.27
C ARG A 334 19.33 -5.68 11.71
N GLN A 335 18.38 -4.84 11.30
CA GLN A 335 18.37 -3.41 11.65
C GLN A 335 18.11 -3.21 13.15
N THR A 336 17.20 -4.01 13.73
CA THR A 336 16.94 -4.01 15.18
C THR A 336 18.19 -4.34 15.95
N ALA A 337 18.89 -5.44 15.60
CA ALA A 337 20.14 -5.84 16.26
C ALA A 337 21.26 -4.81 16.07
N ALA A 338 21.44 -4.26 14.86
CA ALA A 338 22.45 -3.26 14.55
C ALA A 338 22.25 -1.96 15.36
N ALA A 339 21.00 -1.60 15.67
CA ALA A 339 20.70 -0.47 16.53
C ALA A 339 20.89 -0.77 18.05
N GLY A 340 21.28 -1.98 18.43
CA GLY A 340 21.38 -2.39 19.83
C GLY A 340 20.03 -2.56 20.53
N LEU A 341 19.02 -2.91 19.77
CA LEU A 341 17.69 -3.30 20.23
C LEU A 341 17.53 -4.82 20.13
N GLN A 342 16.60 -5.39 20.87
CA GLN A 342 16.29 -6.81 20.86
C GLN A 342 14.89 -7.05 20.31
N LEU A 343 14.76 -7.85 19.26
CA LEU A 343 13.47 -8.36 18.79
C LEU A 343 13.08 -9.54 19.69
N VAL A 344 12.00 -9.39 20.46
CA VAL A 344 11.57 -10.40 21.45
C VAL A 344 10.38 -11.22 20.98
N ALA A 345 9.57 -10.71 20.09
CA ALA A 345 8.45 -11.44 19.49
C ALA A 345 8.06 -10.86 18.13
N ASN A 346 7.52 -11.71 17.27
CA ASN A 346 6.83 -11.31 16.05
C ASN A 346 5.60 -12.19 15.81
N GLU A 347 4.56 -11.60 15.18
CA GLU A 347 3.30 -12.28 14.87
C GLU A 347 2.84 -11.85 13.48
N PHE A 348 2.58 -12.80 12.59
CA PHE A 348 2.19 -12.53 11.22
C PHE A 348 0.69 -12.77 10.99
N PHE A 349 0.05 -11.87 10.26
CA PHE A 349 -1.39 -11.94 9.97
C PHE A 349 -1.75 -11.41 8.57
N GLY A 350 -0.93 -11.71 7.56
CA GLY A 350 -1.15 -11.29 6.17
C GLY A 350 -2.51 -11.71 5.60
N ALA A 351 -3.05 -12.87 6.00
CA ALA A 351 -4.42 -13.27 5.63
C ALA A 351 -5.48 -12.29 6.16
N GLY A 352 -5.25 -11.69 7.34
CA GLY A 352 -6.09 -10.63 7.89
C GLY A 352 -6.03 -9.35 7.04
N TYR A 353 -4.86 -9.03 6.51
CA TYR A 353 -4.76 -7.88 5.59
C TYR A 353 -5.46 -8.12 4.26
N ALA A 354 -5.33 -9.31 3.69
CA ALA A 354 -6.07 -9.66 2.48
C ALA A 354 -7.58 -9.43 2.67
N ARG A 355 -8.13 -9.85 3.81
CA ARG A 355 -9.53 -9.64 4.15
C ARG A 355 -9.87 -8.16 4.42
N THR A 356 -8.97 -7.41 5.07
CA THR A 356 -9.11 -5.96 5.24
C THR A 356 -9.24 -5.25 3.89
N LEU A 357 -8.39 -5.61 2.93
CA LEU A 357 -8.41 -5.05 1.58
C LEU A 357 -9.66 -5.42 0.77
N GLU A 358 -10.17 -6.64 0.96
CA GLU A 358 -11.46 -7.07 0.39
C GLU A 358 -12.61 -6.23 0.92
N GLU A 359 -12.68 -6.01 2.25
CA GLU A 359 -13.67 -5.14 2.88
C GLU A 359 -13.55 -3.68 2.41
N TRP A 360 -12.34 -3.15 2.33
CA TRP A 360 -12.10 -1.80 1.80
C TRP A 360 -12.53 -1.67 0.34
N GLN A 361 -12.25 -2.67 -0.50
CA GLN A 361 -12.67 -2.67 -1.90
C GLN A 361 -14.19 -2.67 -2.04
N LEU A 362 -14.87 -3.52 -1.28
CA LEU A 362 -16.34 -3.59 -1.27
C LEU A 362 -16.95 -2.25 -0.83
N ARG A 363 -16.46 -1.68 0.28
CA ARG A 363 -16.93 -0.40 0.81
C ARG A 363 -16.65 0.75 -0.17
N PHE A 364 -15.45 0.82 -0.75
CA PHE A 364 -15.08 1.83 -1.74
C PHE A 364 -16.01 1.78 -2.97
N GLN A 365 -16.28 0.58 -3.51
CA GLN A 365 -17.18 0.41 -4.65
C GLN A 365 -18.60 0.84 -4.32
N ASN A 366 -19.12 0.46 -3.16
CA ASN A 366 -20.45 0.84 -2.70
C ASN A 366 -20.58 2.34 -2.44
N ALA A 367 -19.52 2.97 -1.95
CA ALA A 367 -19.47 4.39 -1.67
C ALA A 367 -19.14 5.27 -2.89
N TRP A 368 -18.84 4.67 -4.05
CA TRP A 368 -18.44 5.46 -5.22
C TRP A 368 -19.43 6.58 -5.60
N PRO A 369 -20.76 6.39 -5.55
CA PRO A 369 -21.70 7.47 -5.83
C PRO A 369 -21.58 8.69 -4.92
N THR A 370 -21.00 8.52 -3.71
CA THR A 370 -20.72 9.63 -2.77
C THR A 370 -19.29 10.15 -2.89
N ILE A 371 -18.36 9.34 -3.41
CA ILE A 371 -16.96 9.71 -3.63
C ILE A 371 -16.80 10.54 -4.91
N GLU A 372 -17.45 10.15 -6.01
CA GLU A 372 -17.35 10.83 -7.31
C GLU A 372 -17.63 12.34 -7.22
N PRO A 373 -18.70 12.80 -6.51
CA PRO A 373 -18.98 14.24 -6.34
C PRO A 373 -17.89 15.02 -5.56
N LEU A 374 -16.98 14.34 -4.85
CA LEU A 374 -15.84 14.99 -4.19
C LEU A 374 -14.75 15.42 -5.19
N GLY A 375 -14.94 15.17 -6.49
CA GLY A 375 -14.03 15.57 -7.57
C GLY A 375 -13.14 14.44 -8.10
N PHE A 376 -13.42 13.20 -7.76
CA PHE A 376 -12.70 12.03 -8.27
C PHE A 376 -13.32 11.51 -9.57
N ASP A 377 -12.45 11.20 -10.55
CA ASP A 377 -12.88 10.69 -11.86
C ASP A 377 -12.83 9.15 -11.96
N GLU A 378 -13.37 8.60 -13.04
CA GLU A 378 -13.36 7.15 -13.31
C GLU A 378 -11.92 6.59 -13.39
N ARG A 379 -10.95 7.40 -13.83
CA ARG A 379 -9.55 6.99 -13.87
C ARG A 379 -8.98 6.80 -12.46
N PHE A 380 -9.32 7.71 -11.55
CA PHE A 380 -8.98 7.57 -10.13
C PHE A 380 -9.62 6.31 -9.53
N LYS A 381 -10.93 6.09 -9.77
CA LYS A 381 -11.64 4.90 -9.32
C LYS A 381 -10.91 3.63 -9.70
N ARG A 382 -10.61 3.47 -11.00
CA ARG A 382 -9.90 2.30 -11.53
C ARG A 382 -8.49 2.17 -10.93
N THR A 383 -7.80 3.27 -10.72
CA THR A 383 -6.47 3.27 -10.07
C THR A 383 -6.57 2.76 -8.64
N TRP A 384 -7.59 3.18 -7.90
CA TRP A 384 -7.81 2.78 -6.50
C TRP A 384 -8.26 1.31 -6.39
N GLU A 385 -9.17 0.87 -7.26
CA GLU A 385 -9.56 -0.54 -7.37
C GLU A 385 -8.35 -1.45 -7.68
N TYR A 386 -7.50 -1.02 -8.61
CA TYR A 386 -6.28 -1.75 -8.94
C TYR A 386 -5.32 -1.83 -7.74
N TYR A 387 -5.16 -0.73 -7.03
CA TYR A 387 -4.33 -0.67 -5.81
C TYR A 387 -4.79 -1.69 -4.76
N LEU A 388 -6.07 -1.67 -4.40
CA LEU A 388 -6.61 -2.56 -3.37
C LEU A 388 -6.50 -4.03 -3.81
N ALA A 389 -6.86 -4.35 -5.05
CA ALA A 389 -6.76 -5.69 -5.61
C ALA A 389 -5.32 -6.19 -5.73
N TYR A 390 -4.37 -5.31 -6.09
CA TYR A 390 -2.95 -5.65 -6.20
C TYR A 390 -2.37 -6.03 -4.84
N CYS A 391 -2.65 -5.25 -3.80
CA CYS A 391 -2.22 -5.55 -2.44
C CYS A 391 -2.90 -6.82 -1.92
N GLN A 392 -4.21 -7.00 -2.12
CA GLN A 392 -4.93 -8.20 -1.71
C GLN A 392 -4.32 -9.46 -2.35
N ALA A 393 -4.08 -9.45 -3.66
CA ALA A 393 -3.44 -10.56 -4.35
C ALA A 393 -2.02 -10.85 -3.82
N GLY A 394 -1.28 -9.81 -3.44
CA GLY A 394 0.04 -9.93 -2.82
C GLY A 394 0.00 -10.67 -1.49
N PHE A 395 -0.93 -10.31 -0.61
CA PHE A 395 -1.12 -10.98 0.69
C PHE A 395 -1.66 -12.40 0.54
N GLU A 396 -2.66 -12.63 -0.32
CA GLU A 396 -3.24 -13.96 -0.54
C GLU A 396 -2.26 -14.96 -1.18
N THR A 397 -1.27 -14.47 -1.90
CA THR A 397 -0.23 -15.33 -2.50
C THR A 397 1.01 -15.50 -1.64
N GLY A 398 1.10 -14.78 -0.51
CA GLY A 398 2.29 -14.75 0.35
C GLY A 398 3.47 -13.98 -0.25
N ALA A 399 3.27 -13.22 -1.33
CA ALA A 399 4.31 -12.36 -1.91
C ALA A 399 4.70 -11.21 -0.96
N ILE A 400 3.74 -10.75 -0.17
CA ILE A 400 3.90 -9.83 0.95
C ILE A 400 3.19 -10.38 2.18
N ASN A 401 3.62 -9.93 3.36
CA ASN A 401 3.02 -10.28 4.64
C ASN A 401 2.95 -9.04 5.52
N VAL A 402 2.23 -9.07 6.63
CA VAL A 402 2.24 -8.06 7.67
C VAL A 402 2.46 -8.71 9.02
N GLY A 403 3.22 -8.05 9.90
CA GLY A 403 3.46 -8.57 11.23
C GLY A 403 3.57 -7.47 12.29
N LEU A 404 3.25 -7.85 13.53
CA LEU A 404 3.59 -7.10 14.72
C LEU A 404 4.95 -7.57 15.23
N TYR A 405 5.83 -6.63 15.53
CA TYR A 405 7.18 -6.86 16.02
C TYR A 405 7.34 -6.16 17.38
N LYS A 406 7.54 -6.94 18.45
CA LYS A 406 7.86 -6.41 19.76
C LYS A 406 9.37 -6.29 19.91
N VAL A 407 9.84 -5.09 20.17
CA VAL A 407 11.26 -4.74 20.27
C VAL A 407 11.53 -4.13 21.64
N GLU A 408 12.64 -4.50 22.28
CA GLU A 408 13.01 -4.02 23.59
C GLU A 408 14.39 -3.34 23.58
N ARG A 409 14.54 -2.29 24.38
CA ARG A 409 15.84 -1.74 24.75
C ARG A 409 16.28 -2.33 26.08
N ALA A 410 17.44 -3.00 26.11
CA ALA A 410 17.96 -3.58 27.34
C ALA A 410 18.03 -2.55 28.49
N ALA A 411 17.74 -3.00 29.71
CA ALA A 411 17.74 -2.14 30.89
C ALA A 411 19.16 -1.68 31.30
N ASN A 412 20.18 -2.47 30.99
CA ASN A 412 21.58 -2.26 31.36
C ASN A 412 22.43 -2.14 30.08
N MET A 413 22.42 -0.98 29.44
CA MET A 413 23.45 -0.53 28.48
C MET A 413 23.64 0.97 28.57
#